data_47d37bbd7297901d30403c0fc692a6b4
#
_entry.id   47d37bbd7297901d30403c0fc692a6b4
#
_cell.length_a   1.000
_cell.length_b   1.000
_cell.length_c   1.000
_cell.angle_alpha   90.00
_cell.angle_beta   90.00
_cell.angle_gamma   90.00
#
_symmetry.space_group_name_H-M   'P 1'
#
loop_
_entity.id
_entity.type
_entity.pdbx_description
1 polymer ?
#
loop_
_entity_poly.entity_id
_entity_poly.type
_entity_poly.pdbx_seq_one_letter_code
_entity_poly.pdbx_strand_id
1 'polypeptide(L)'
;MKKPINLICTFFTLALVFSCSDDSVSDEFTDANGNASKKLIKTISTTSAQDPQENKNIILSYTSDGKLNTISDGFETSIFVYDEGELSNITGGGDNLNTEDLYESPYDAFETGYVLIYDENDNPKEIEFYEEEYVYETGNFITKVYTAEVFYDDAPNPYFFTLEAGGIIEVMDDVQLNFSMNPQVPEIVKARSLFPMNNPSQIVYKNEEGELIYTINISYVYDSENYPTSATVTNVSIEDSEESTYSAVFEYVN
;
A
#
# COMPACT_ATOMS: atom_id res chain seq x y z
N MET A 1 26.02 9.91 67.75
CA MET A 1 24.70 10.06 67.12
C MET A 1 24.86 10.30 65.64
N LYS A 2 24.63 9.28 64.81
CA LYS A 2 24.69 9.40 63.34
C LYS A 2 23.25 9.36 62.81
N LYS A 3 22.84 10.41 62.11
CA LYS A 3 21.52 10.47 61.45
C LYS A 3 21.54 9.62 60.17
N PRO A 4 20.51 8.83 59.85
CA PRO A 4 20.39 8.15 58.58
C PRO A 4 19.93 9.15 57.52
N ILE A 5 20.61 9.13 56.38
CA ILE A 5 20.24 9.81 55.15
C ILE A 5 19.18 8.93 54.44
N ASN A 6 17.96 9.42 54.35
CA ASN A 6 16.93 8.80 53.53
C ASN A 6 17.19 9.10 52.07
N LEU A 7 17.66 8.08 51.33
CA LEU A 7 17.78 8.12 49.88
C LEU A 7 16.40 7.79 49.25
N ILE A 8 15.66 8.83 48.86
CA ILE A 8 14.44 8.67 48.09
C ILE A 8 14.83 8.33 46.67
N CYS A 9 14.79 7.05 46.31
CA CYS A 9 14.84 6.59 44.91
C CYS A 9 13.50 6.95 44.26
N THR A 10 13.48 8.06 43.54
CA THR A 10 12.39 8.38 42.64
C THR A 10 12.53 7.48 41.41
N PHE A 11 11.75 6.42 41.37
CA PHE A 11 11.59 5.56 40.20
C PHE A 11 10.84 6.37 39.16
N PHE A 12 11.57 6.94 38.21
CA PHE A 12 11.00 7.52 36.99
C PHE A 12 10.56 6.35 36.11
N THR A 13 9.33 5.88 36.29
CA THR A 13 8.68 4.99 35.34
C THR A 13 8.47 5.77 34.05
N LEU A 14 9.39 5.57 33.10
CA LEU A 14 9.20 5.95 31.71
C LEU A 14 8.07 5.06 31.16
N ALA A 15 6.85 5.55 31.24
CA ALA A 15 5.74 4.99 30.50
C ALA A 15 6.05 5.23 29.01
N LEU A 16 6.57 4.20 28.36
CA LEU A 16 6.50 4.10 26.91
C LEU A 16 5.01 3.96 26.58
N VAL A 17 4.37 5.10 26.36
CA VAL A 17 3.10 5.16 25.63
C VAL A 17 3.45 4.74 24.20
N PHE A 18 3.25 3.46 23.90
CA PHE A 18 2.96 3.07 22.53
C PHE A 18 1.64 3.73 22.20
N SER A 19 1.71 4.90 21.62
CA SER A 19 0.59 5.49 20.92
C SER A 19 0.31 4.56 19.76
N CYS A 20 -0.61 3.63 19.93
CA CYS A 20 -1.42 3.25 18.80
C CYS A 20 -2.15 4.55 18.45
N SER A 21 -1.73 5.23 17.41
CA SER A 21 -2.46 6.34 16.86
C SER A 21 -3.84 5.80 16.46
N ASP A 22 -4.89 6.30 17.10
CA ASP A 22 -6.26 6.09 16.63
C ASP A 22 -6.59 7.07 15.49
N ASP A 23 -5.55 7.67 14.87
CA ASP A 23 -5.67 8.63 13.80
C ASP A 23 -6.15 7.92 12.53
N SER A 24 -6.98 8.59 11.76
CA SER A 24 -7.47 8.07 10.48
C SER A 24 -6.37 8.15 9.41
N VAL A 25 -6.52 7.40 8.31
CA VAL A 25 -5.61 7.50 7.15
C VAL A 25 -5.52 8.95 6.65
N SER A 26 -6.63 9.70 6.73
CA SER A 26 -6.66 11.12 6.33
C SER A 26 -5.84 12.01 7.24
N ASP A 27 -5.81 11.74 8.54
CA ASP A 27 -4.98 12.48 9.50
C ASP A 27 -3.50 12.15 9.26
N GLU A 28 -3.14 10.88 9.14
CA GLU A 28 -1.78 10.41 8.85
C GLU A 28 -1.26 11.00 7.52
N PHE A 29 -2.09 11.00 6.46
CA PHE A 29 -1.71 11.60 5.19
C PHE A 29 -1.47 13.12 5.30
N THR A 30 -2.31 13.82 6.06
CA THR A 30 -2.17 15.26 6.28
C THR A 30 -0.91 15.58 7.09
N ASP A 31 -0.60 14.78 8.09
CA ASP A 31 0.61 14.95 8.90
C ASP A 31 1.88 14.72 8.10
N ALA A 32 1.91 13.68 7.25
CA ALA A 32 3.04 13.37 6.39
C ALA A 32 3.24 14.40 5.25
N ASN A 33 2.16 14.88 4.63
CA ASN A 33 2.20 15.66 3.40
C ASN A 33 1.77 17.13 3.55
N GLY A 34 1.38 17.55 4.75
CA GLY A 34 0.89 18.90 5.01
C GLY A 34 -0.35 19.24 4.16
N ASN A 35 -0.35 20.42 3.56
CA ASN A 35 -1.45 20.86 2.69
C ASN A 35 -1.17 20.49 1.22
N ALA A 36 -1.02 19.20 0.91
CA ALA A 36 -0.91 18.75 -0.47
C ALA A 36 -2.15 19.16 -1.29
N SER A 37 -1.94 19.62 -2.52
CA SER A 37 -3.02 20.03 -3.43
C SER A 37 -3.89 18.82 -3.78
N LYS A 38 -5.21 18.97 -3.69
CA LYS A 38 -6.12 17.87 -4.08
C LYS A 38 -6.04 17.65 -5.59
N LYS A 39 -5.55 16.46 -6.00
CA LYS A 39 -5.53 16.00 -7.38
C LYS A 39 -6.24 14.65 -7.51
N LEU A 40 -7.10 14.57 -8.50
CA LEU A 40 -7.84 13.34 -8.82
C LEU A 40 -7.25 12.73 -10.09
N ILE A 41 -6.90 11.46 -10.04
CA ILE A 41 -6.39 10.74 -11.20
C ILE A 41 -7.52 10.62 -12.24
N LYS A 42 -7.22 10.96 -13.49
CA LYS A 42 -8.14 10.81 -14.63
C LYS A 42 -7.79 9.57 -15.45
N THR A 43 -6.51 9.37 -15.74
CA THR A 43 -6.03 8.20 -16.47
C THR A 43 -4.71 7.70 -15.91
N ILE A 44 -4.51 6.38 -15.96
CA ILE A 44 -3.22 5.73 -15.75
C ILE A 44 -2.97 4.85 -16.96
N SER A 45 -1.92 5.14 -17.72
CA SER A 45 -1.52 4.31 -18.86
C SER A 45 -0.22 3.60 -18.53
N THR A 46 -0.25 2.27 -18.52
CA THR A 46 0.94 1.45 -18.28
C THR A 46 1.38 0.75 -19.56
N THR A 47 2.69 0.68 -19.77
CA THR A 47 3.30 -0.01 -20.90
C THR A 47 4.43 -0.91 -20.40
N SER A 48 4.42 -2.18 -20.84
CA SER A 48 5.51 -3.13 -20.61
C SER A 48 6.54 -2.99 -21.73
N ALA A 49 7.82 -3.00 -21.36
CA ALA A 49 8.91 -2.99 -22.34
C ALA A 49 9.10 -4.35 -23.00
N GLN A 50 8.69 -5.43 -22.32
CA GLN A 50 8.89 -6.81 -22.77
C GLN A 50 7.66 -7.37 -23.47
N ASP A 51 6.46 -7.15 -22.95
CA ASP A 51 5.22 -7.70 -23.50
C ASP A 51 4.13 -6.63 -23.68
N PRO A 52 3.84 -6.22 -24.94
CA PRO A 52 2.77 -5.26 -25.22
C PRO A 52 1.36 -5.74 -24.82
N GLN A 53 1.16 -7.03 -24.52
CA GLN A 53 -0.15 -7.54 -24.07
C GLN A 53 -0.46 -7.14 -22.61
N GLU A 54 0.58 -6.81 -21.85
CA GLU A 54 0.46 -6.29 -20.48
C GLU A 54 0.13 -4.79 -20.43
N ASN A 55 0.08 -4.12 -21.58
CA ASN A 55 -0.27 -2.70 -21.61
C ASN A 55 -1.71 -2.50 -21.15
N LYS A 56 -1.91 -1.58 -20.21
CA LYS A 56 -3.22 -1.23 -19.66
C LYS A 56 -3.46 0.27 -19.77
N ASN A 57 -4.72 0.65 -19.90
CA ASN A 57 -5.13 2.05 -19.82
C ASN A 57 -6.35 2.14 -18.90
N ILE A 58 -6.15 2.61 -17.70
CA ILE A 58 -7.19 2.75 -16.68
C ILE A 58 -7.76 4.17 -16.77
N ILE A 59 -9.07 4.30 -16.89
CA ILE A 59 -9.80 5.55 -17.01
C ILE A 59 -10.73 5.68 -15.81
N LEU A 60 -10.63 6.80 -15.10
CA LEU A 60 -11.47 7.12 -13.96
C LEU A 60 -12.43 8.25 -14.33
N SER A 61 -13.68 8.14 -13.91
CA SER A 61 -14.69 9.18 -14.07
C SER A 61 -15.23 9.62 -12.72
N TYR A 62 -15.69 10.87 -12.67
CA TYR A 62 -16.21 11.47 -11.45
C TYR A 62 -17.61 12.04 -11.68
N THR A 63 -18.42 12.05 -10.64
CA THR A 63 -19.72 12.72 -10.61
C THR A 63 -19.53 14.24 -10.59
N SER A 64 -20.60 14.99 -10.79
CA SER A 64 -20.56 16.46 -10.79
C SER A 64 -20.21 17.06 -9.42
N ASP A 65 -20.37 16.33 -8.34
CA ASP A 65 -19.99 16.68 -6.97
C ASP A 65 -18.60 16.17 -6.57
N GLY A 66 -17.85 15.58 -7.53
CA GLY A 66 -16.45 15.21 -7.38
C GLY A 66 -16.20 13.84 -6.76
N LYS A 67 -17.21 12.99 -6.63
CA LYS A 67 -17.07 11.61 -6.18
C LYS A 67 -16.61 10.71 -7.31
N LEU A 68 -15.78 9.71 -7.01
CA LEU A 68 -15.40 8.69 -7.97
C LEU A 68 -16.65 7.93 -8.44
N ASN A 69 -16.88 7.85 -9.75
CA ASN A 69 -18.06 7.24 -10.35
C ASN A 69 -17.73 5.89 -10.96
N THR A 70 -16.71 5.84 -11.82
CA THR A 70 -16.31 4.58 -12.46
C THR A 70 -14.81 4.47 -12.60
N ILE A 71 -14.32 3.23 -12.63
CA ILE A 71 -12.98 2.85 -13.05
C ILE A 71 -13.12 1.83 -14.17
N SER A 72 -12.45 2.03 -15.30
CA SER A 72 -12.51 1.15 -16.46
C SER A 72 -11.19 0.99 -17.14
N ASP A 73 -10.86 -0.24 -17.56
CA ASP A 73 -9.73 -0.55 -18.44
C ASP A 73 -10.12 -0.62 -19.93
N GLY A 74 -11.37 -0.28 -20.24
CA GLY A 74 -11.95 -0.34 -21.58
C GLY A 74 -12.66 -1.68 -21.92
N PHE A 75 -12.46 -2.72 -21.11
CA PHE A 75 -13.15 -4.02 -21.22
C PHE A 75 -14.10 -4.23 -20.05
N GLU A 76 -13.65 -3.91 -18.87
CA GLU A 76 -14.40 -4.03 -17.62
C GLU A 76 -14.59 -2.66 -17.00
N THR A 77 -15.63 -2.52 -16.17
CA THR A 77 -15.92 -1.25 -15.50
C THR A 77 -16.48 -1.53 -14.12
N SER A 78 -15.82 -0.99 -13.11
CA SER A 78 -16.31 -0.92 -11.74
C SER A 78 -17.10 0.38 -11.54
N ILE A 79 -18.26 0.29 -10.91
CA ILE A 79 -19.19 1.39 -10.68
C ILE A 79 -19.34 1.60 -9.18
N PHE A 80 -19.06 2.80 -8.72
CA PHE A 80 -19.17 3.21 -7.33
C PHE A 80 -20.61 3.66 -7.03
N VAL A 81 -21.23 3.04 -6.05
CA VAL A 81 -22.62 3.30 -5.65
C VAL A 81 -22.60 3.93 -4.25
N TYR A 82 -23.26 5.07 -4.12
CA TYR A 82 -23.35 5.82 -2.88
C TYR A 82 -24.76 5.82 -2.32
N ASP A 83 -24.90 5.74 -0.99
CA ASP A 83 -26.15 5.94 -0.27
C ASP A 83 -25.94 7.02 0.79
N GLU A 84 -26.82 8.01 0.84
CA GLU A 84 -26.73 9.20 1.72
C GLU A 84 -25.37 9.93 1.65
N GLY A 85 -24.59 9.68 0.60
CA GLY A 85 -23.29 10.33 0.38
C GLY A 85 -22.08 9.48 0.76
N GLU A 86 -22.27 8.34 1.37
CA GLU A 86 -21.22 7.37 1.73
C GLU A 86 -21.15 6.25 0.68
N LEU A 87 -19.97 5.66 0.51
CA LEU A 87 -19.79 4.49 -0.37
C LEU A 87 -20.58 3.31 0.20
N SER A 88 -21.56 2.81 -0.56
CA SER A 88 -22.38 1.69 -0.11
C SER A 88 -22.02 0.38 -0.80
N ASN A 89 -21.54 0.45 -2.04
CA ASN A 89 -21.18 -0.73 -2.83
C ASN A 89 -20.32 -0.35 -4.04
N ILE A 90 -19.55 -1.31 -4.53
CA ILE A 90 -18.90 -1.25 -5.83
C ILE A 90 -19.46 -2.40 -6.66
N THR A 91 -19.95 -2.11 -7.86
CA THR A 91 -20.59 -3.08 -8.76
C THR A 91 -19.91 -3.10 -10.11
N GLY A 92 -20.01 -4.20 -10.84
CA GLY A 92 -19.28 -4.38 -12.08
C GLY A 92 -17.86 -4.87 -11.80
N GLY A 93 -16.92 -4.48 -12.65
CA GLY A 93 -15.58 -5.07 -12.61
C GLY A 93 -15.57 -6.47 -13.21
N GLY A 94 -14.48 -7.19 -13.04
CA GLY A 94 -14.26 -8.54 -13.51
C GLY A 94 -12.92 -9.05 -13.00
N ASP A 95 -12.44 -10.17 -13.56
CA ASP A 95 -11.21 -10.81 -13.13
C ASP A 95 -9.94 -9.98 -13.43
N ASN A 96 -10.01 -9.00 -14.34
CA ASN A 96 -8.86 -8.18 -14.75
C ASN A 96 -8.87 -6.75 -14.18
N LEU A 97 -9.97 -6.32 -13.62
CA LEU A 97 -10.13 -5.03 -12.95
C LEU A 97 -10.79 -5.27 -11.60
N ASN A 98 -10.00 -5.73 -10.67
CA ASN A 98 -10.41 -5.85 -9.28
C ASN A 98 -10.29 -4.49 -8.59
N THR A 99 -11.34 -4.01 -7.96
CA THR A 99 -11.29 -2.75 -7.20
C THR A 99 -10.48 -2.88 -5.91
N GLU A 100 -10.30 -4.09 -5.44
CA GLU A 100 -9.40 -4.40 -4.31
C GLU A 100 -7.96 -4.00 -4.64
N ASP A 101 -7.52 -4.17 -5.90
CA ASP A 101 -6.19 -3.76 -6.37
C ASP A 101 -5.89 -2.25 -6.17
N LEU A 102 -6.92 -1.42 -5.95
CA LEU A 102 -6.72 0.01 -5.69
C LEU A 102 -6.26 0.33 -4.27
N TYR A 103 -6.59 -0.55 -3.34
CA TYR A 103 -6.22 -0.43 -1.93
C TYR A 103 -5.45 -1.64 -1.41
N GLU A 104 -5.22 -2.62 -2.26
CA GLU A 104 -4.20 -3.61 -2.00
C GLU A 104 -2.84 -2.93 -1.93
N SER A 105 -2.02 -3.48 -1.07
CA SER A 105 -0.66 -3.00 -0.90
C SER A 105 0.12 -3.09 -2.21
N PRO A 106 0.87 -2.05 -2.61
CA PRO A 106 1.81 -2.16 -3.72
C PRO A 106 2.89 -3.23 -3.47
N TYR A 107 2.86 -3.86 -2.30
CA TYR A 107 3.80 -4.87 -1.83
C TYR A 107 3.36 -6.30 -2.12
N ASP A 108 2.35 -6.48 -2.97
CA ASP A 108 1.59 -7.69 -3.25
C ASP A 108 2.36 -8.78 -4.04
N ALA A 109 3.66 -8.89 -3.83
CA ALA A 109 4.41 -10.03 -4.36
C ALA A 109 4.10 -11.34 -3.61
N PHE A 110 3.47 -11.27 -2.42
CA PHE A 110 3.13 -12.38 -1.55
C PHE A 110 1.75 -12.17 -0.92
N GLU A 111 0.98 -13.25 -0.81
CA GLU A 111 -0.45 -13.21 -0.48
C GLU A 111 -0.79 -12.68 0.92
N THR A 112 0.14 -12.66 1.86
CA THR A 112 -0.13 -12.25 3.25
C THR A 112 1.01 -11.47 3.83
N GLY A 113 0.70 -10.47 4.66
CA GLY A 113 1.74 -9.73 5.34
C GLY A 113 1.23 -8.81 6.43
N TYR A 114 2.11 -8.44 7.34
CA TYR A 114 1.85 -7.41 8.33
C TYR A 114 3.07 -6.50 8.51
N VAL A 115 2.81 -5.26 8.84
CA VAL A 115 3.86 -4.25 9.00
C VAL A 115 4.57 -4.44 10.32
N LEU A 116 5.89 -4.65 10.26
CA LEU A 116 6.76 -4.74 11.43
C LEU A 116 7.21 -3.37 11.91
N ILE A 117 7.53 -2.48 10.97
CA ILE A 117 8.12 -1.17 11.24
C ILE A 117 7.50 -0.14 10.29
N TYR A 118 7.15 1.03 10.84
CA TYR A 118 6.78 2.22 10.09
C TYR A 118 7.94 3.22 10.08
N ASP A 119 7.99 4.07 9.07
CA ASP A 119 8.89 5.22 9.06
C ASP A 119 8.31 6.42 9.84
N GLU A 120 8.97 7.58 9.77
CA GLU A 120 8.55 8.79 10.47
C GLU A 120 7.28 9.45 9.89
N ASN A 121 6.85 9.03 8.70
CA ASN A 121 5.64 9.49 8.02
C ASN A 121 4.52 8.43 8.05
N ASP A 122 4.61 7.44 8.94
CA ASP A 122 3.69 6.31 9.04
C ASP A 122 3.60 5.42 7.79
N ASN A 123 4.60 5.49 6.89
CA ASN A 123 4.69 4.55 5.78
C ASN A 123 5.17 3.17 6.25
N PRO A 124 4.58 2.07 5.73
CA PRO A 124 5.06 0.70 5.98
C PRO A 124 6.50 0.52 5.50
N LYS A 125 7.45 0.41 6.42
CA LYS A 125 8.89 0.35 6.09
C LYS A 125 9.43 -1.06 6.04
N GLU A 126 8.99 -1.91 6.92
CA GLU A 126 9.35 -3.34 6.95
C GLU A 126 8.08 -4.15 7.08
N ILE A 127 7.86 -5.07 6.15
CA ILE A 127 6.64 -5.88 6.04
C ILE A 127 7.05 -7.34 5.99
N GLU A 128 6.39 -8.16 6.79
CA GLU A 128 6.59 -9.62 6.78
C GLU A 128 5.45 -10.29 6.02
N PHE A 129 5.80 -11.23 5.14
CA PHE A 129 4.87 -11.99 4.31
C PHE A 129 5.04 -13.48 4.54
N TYR A 130 3.98 -14.24 4.29
CA TYR A 130 3.94 -15.68 4.41
C TYR A 130 3.50 -16.31 3.10
N GLU A 131 4.14 -17.40 2.73
CA GLU A 131 3.76 -18.22 1.59
C GLU A 131 3.69 -19.69 2.01
N GLU A 132 2.66 -20.41 1.62
CA GLU A 132 2.56 -21.85 1.83
C GLU A 132 3.09 -22.61 0.61
N GLU A 133 4.19 -23.33 0.79
CA GLU A 133 4.78 -24.18 -0.25
C GLU A 133 4.46 -25.66 0.03
N TYR A 134 3.96 -26.35 -1.00
CA TYR A 134 3.74 -27.79 -0.92
C TYR A 134 5.02 -28.57 -1.22
N VAL A 135 5.52 -29.31 -0.22
CA VAL A 135 6.71 -30.15 -0.35
C VAL A 135 6.30 -31.56 -0.77
N TYR A 136 6.53 -31.89 -2.03
CA TYR A 136 6.13 -33.18 -2.63
C TYR A 136 6.78 -34.39 -1.95
N GLU A 137 8.01 -34.29 -1.44
CA GLU A 137 8.74 -35.37 -0.78
C GLU A 137 8.11 -35.78 0.55
N THR A 138 7.51 -34.85 1.26
CA THR A 138 6.88 -35.10 2.57
C THR A 138 5.37 -35.16 2.50
N GLY A 139 4.76 -34.63 1.43
CA GLY A 139 3.33 -34.48 1.27
C GLY A 139 2.70 -33.44 2.21
N ASN A 140 3.49 -32.50 2.72
CA ASN A 140 3.05 -31.46 3.65
C ASN A 140 3.26 -30.07 3.05
N PHE A 141 2.48 -29.12 3.56
CA PHE A 141 2.76 -27.69 3.36
C PHE A 141 3.79 -27.22 4.39
N ILE A 142 4.69 -26.37 3.96
CA ILE A 142 5.57 -25.58 4.81
C ILE A 142 5.27 -24.10 4.59
N THR A 143 5.28 -23.30 5.66
CA THR A 143 5.16 -21.85 5.56
C THR A 143 6.55 -21.26 5.41
N LYS A 144 6.77 -20.50 4.36
CA LYS A 144 7.96 -19.67 4.16
C LYS A 144 7.67 -18.26 4.64
N VAL A 145 8.67 -17.60 5.17
CA VAL A 145 8.60 -16.21 5.63
C VAL A 145 9.49 -15.35 4.73
N TYR A 146 8.94 -14.24 4.27
CA TYR A 146 9.66 -13.26 3.47
C TYR A 146 9.55 -11.90 4.13
N THR A 147 10.50 -11.02 3.91
CA THR A 147 10.43 -9.63 4.36
C THR A 147 10.60 -8.69 3.18
N ALA A 148 9.82 -7.61 3.16
CA ALA A 148 10.02 -6.49 2.27
C ALA A 148 10.52 -5.28 3.05
N GLU A 149 11.59 -4.65 2.60
CA GLU A 149 12.05 -3.34 3.04
C GLU A 149 11.67 -2.32 1.99
N VAL A 150 10.90 -1.30 2.38
CA VAL A 150 10.34 -0.29 1.48
C VAL A 150 10.98 1.06 1.74
N PHE A 151 11.39 1.72 0.67
CA PHE A 151 11.94 3.07 0.68
C PHE A 151 10.96 4.00 -0.05
N TYR A 152 10.75 5.17 0.51
CA TYR A 152 9.83 6.17 -0.01
C TYR A 152 10.57 7.43 -0.43
N ASP A 153 9.94 8.23 -1.26
CA ASP A 153 10.30 9.62 -1.48
C ASP A 153 9.40 10.55 -0.63
N ASP A 154 9.61 11.85 -0.73
CA ASP A 154 8.88 12.85 0.06
C ASP A 154 7.61 13.36 -0.67
N ALA A 155 7.23 12.75 -1.80
CA ALA A 155 6.06 13.21 -2.55
C ALA A 155 4.77 12.51 -2.07
N PRO A 156 3.62 13.20 -2.10
CA PRO A 156 2.37 12.60 -1.65
C PRO A 156 1.94 11.44 -2.53
N ASN A 157 1.34 10.42 -1.93
CA ASN A 157 0.75 9.30 -2.65
C ASN A 157 -0.34 9.80 -3.63
N PRO A 158 -0.20 9.59 -4.96
CA PRO A 158 -1.11 10.14 -5.95
C PRO A 158 -2.52 9.55 -5.89
N TYR A 159 -2.66 8.38 -5.28
CA TYR A 159 -3.94 7.69 -5.17
C TYR A 159 -4.81 8.23 -4.04
N PHE A 160 -4.24 8.87 -3.01
CA PHE A 160 -4.95 9.27 -1.80
C PHE A 160 -6.26 10.01 -2.09
N PHE A 161 -6.21 11.13 -2.79
CA PHE A 161 -7.42 11.93 -3.06
C PHE A 161 -8.42 11.24 -3.99
N THR A 162 -7.95 10.36 -4.86
CA THR A 162 -8.82 9.55 -5.72
C THR A 162 -9.59 8.52 -4.91
N LEU A 163 -8.92 7.84 -3.97
CA LEU A 163 -9.53 6.87 -3.06
C LEU A 163 -10.45 7.56 -2.05
N GLU A 164 -10.05 8.74 -1.54
CA GLU A 164 -10.91 9.59 -0.70
C GLU A 164 -12.21 9.99 -1.46
N ALA A 165 -12.10 10.43 -2.71
CA ALA A 165 -13.25 10.74 -3.55
C ALA A 165 -14.16 9.51 -3.82
N GLY A 166 -13.61 8.31 -3.71
CA GLY A 166 -14.31 7.03 -3.78
C GLY A 166 -14.99 6.60 -2.46
N GLY A 167 -14.63 7.23 -1.34
CA GLY A 167 -15.01 6.78 0.00
C GLY A 167 -14.22 5.56 0.48
N ILE A 168 -13.15 5.17 -0.24
CA ILE A 168 -12.35 3.99 0.09
C ILE A 168 -11.48 4.26 1.32
N ILE A 169 -10.93 5.47 1.46
CA ILE A 169 -10.10 5.84 2.61
C ILE A 169 -10.87 5.65 3.92
N GLU A 170 -12.14 6.07 3.96
CA GLU A 170 -13.01 5.87 5.14
C GLU A 170 -13.27 4.38 5.42
N VAL A 171 -13.45 3.58 4.36
CA VAL A 171 -13.63 2.13 4.50
C VAL A 171 -12.36 1.45 5.01
N MET A 172 -11.17 1.90 4.58
CA MET A 172 -9.90 1.33 5.04
C MET A 172 -9.67 1.50 6.55
N ASP A 173 -10.19 2.54 7.17
CA ASP A 173 -10.09 2.75 8.61
C ASP A 173 -10.84 1.67 9.41
N ASP A 174 -11.91 1.11 8.84
CA ASP A 174 -12.81 0.15 9.49
C ASP A 174 -12.58 -1.31 9.04
N VAL A 175 -12.04 -1.52 7.84
CA VAL A 175 -11.87 -2.87 7.25
C VAL A 175 -10.69 -3.60 7.87
N GLN A 176 -10.97 -4.84 8.28
CA GLN A 176 -9.96 -5.80 8.70
C GLN A 176 -9.79 -6.84 7.59
N LEU A 177 -8.60 -6.88 7.00
CA LEU A 177 -8.24 -7.86 6.00
C LEU A 177 -7.74 -9.13 6.71
N ASN A 178 -8.28 -10.27 6.32
CA ASN A 178 -7.80 -11.57 6.80
C ASN A 178 -6.98 -12.20 5.68
N PHE A 179 -5.68 -12.07 5.77
CA PHE A 179 -4.74 -12.60 4.78
C PHE A 179 -4.33 -14.07 5.04
N SER A 180 -4.81 -14.68 6.12
CA SER A 180 -4.45 -16.05 6.42
C SER A 180 -5.45 -17.05 5.82
N MET A 181 -5.00 -17.90 4.92
CA MET A 181 -5.70 -19.12 4.52
C MET A 181 -5.74 -20.13 5.67
N ASN A 182 -4.98 -19.92 6.74
CA ASN A 182 -4.97 -20.75 7.92
C ASN A 182 -5.92 -20.19 8.99
N PRO A 183 -7.12 -20.73 9.19
CA PRO A 183 -8.07 -20.24 10.17
C PRO A 183 -7.60 -20.37 11.64
N GLN A 184 -6.42 -20.96 11.88
CA GLN A 184 -5.84 -21.12 13.21
C GLN A 184 -4.86 -19.99 13.59
N VAL A 185 -4.49 -19.16 12.62
CA VAL A 185 -3.70 -17.94 12.83
C VAL A 185 -4.44 -16.79 12.14
N PRO A 186 -5.46 -16.21 12.78
CA PRO A 186 -6.17 -15.07 12.23
C PRO A 186 -5.28 -13.83 12.36
N GLU A 187 -4.46 -13.58 11.37
CA GLU A 187 -3.75 -12.33 11.25
C GLU A 187 -4.68 -11.32 10.58
N ILE A 188 -5.38 -10.59 11.43
CA ILE A 188 -6.26 -9.51 11.01
C ILE A 188 -5.40 -8.27 10.92
N VAL A 189 -5.08 -7.86 9.70
CA VAL A 189 -4.41 -6.59 9.42
C VAL A 189 -5.48 -5.57 9.06
N LYS A 190 -5.44 -4.40 9.66
CA LYS A 190 -6.29 -3.30 9.21
C LYS A 190 -5.81 -2.86 7.84
N ALA A 191 -6.71 -2.69 6.87
CA ALA A 191 -6.36 -2.26 5.51
C ALA A 191 -5.53 -0.97 5.51
N ARG A 192 -5.86 -0.02 6.41
CA ARG A 192 -5.12 1.23 6.59
C ARG A 192 -3.63 1.04 6.90
N SER A 193 -3.26 0.00 7.62
CA SER A 193 -1.88 -0.20 8.05
C SER A 193 -0.91 -0.52 6.90
N LEU A 194 -1.42 -0.85 5.73
CA LEU A 194 -0.64 -1.10 4.52
C LEU A 194 -0.64 0.08 3.54
N PHE A 195 -1.45 1.13 3.79
CA PHE A 195 -1.57 2.26 2.88
C PHE A 195 -0.39 3.23 3.03
N PRO A 196 0.41 3.46 1.97
CA PRO A 196 1.55 4.37 2.05
C PRO A 196 1.11 5.85 1.93
N MET A 197 1.66 6.72 2.76
CA MET A 197 1.43 8.17 2.71
C MET A 197 2.24 8.83 1.58
N ASN A 198 3.39 8.25 1.25
CA ASN A 198 4.32 8.73 0.21
C ASN A 198 4.51 7.67 -0.89
N ASN A 199 5.23 8.04 -1.96
CA ASN A 199 5.46 7.12 -3.08
C ASN A 199 6.60 6.15 -2.77
N PRO A 200 6.40 4.83 -2.92
CA PRO A 200 7.48 3.87 -2.88
C PRO A 200 8.50 4.14 -4.00
N SER A 201 9.77 4.25 -3.66
CA SER A 201 10.87 4.43 -4.61
C SER A 201 11.68 3.15 -4.83
N GLN A 202 11.72 2.28 -3.81
CA GLN A 202 12.34 0.97 -3.91
C GLN A 202 11.67 0.00 -2.94
N ILE A 203 11.53 -1.27 -3.35
CA ILE A 203 11.12 -2.39 -2.50
C ILE A 203 12.16 -3.50 -2.65
N VAL A 204 12.62 -4.05 -1.53
CA VAL A 204 13.65 -5.08 -1.46
C VAL A 204 13.09 -6.27 -0.72
N TYR A 205 12.89 -7.39 -1.41
CA TYR A 205 12.40 -8.63 -0.82
C TYR A 205 13.54 -9.56 -0.43
N LYS A 206 13.43 -10.17 0.74
CA LYS A 206 14.41 -11.09 1.31
C LYS A 206 13.72 -12.37 1.77
N ASN A 207 14.42 -13.50 1.64
CA ASN A 207 13.98 -14.79 2.19
C ASN A 207 14.26 -14.88 3.71
N GLU A 208 13.94 -16.03 4.32
CA GLU A 208 14.15 -16.30 5.76
C GLU A 208 15.62 -16.18 6.20
N GLU A 209 16.57 -16.44 5.29
CA GLU A 209 18.00 -16.32 5.53
C GLU A 209 18.49 -14.87 5.39
N GLY A 210 17.60 -13.95 5.01
CA GLY A 210 17.91 -12.55 4.75
C GLY A 210 18.61 -12.32 3.41
N GLU A 211 18.58 -13.29 2.50
CA GLU A 211 19.13 -13.17 1.17
C GLU A 211 18.15 -12.42 0.26
N LEU A 212 18.70 -11.55 -0.58
CA LEU A 212 17.93 -10.80 -1.56
C LEU A 212 17.38 -11.74 -2.64
N ILE A 213 16.05 -11.73 -2.84
CA ILE A 213 15.37 -12.54 -3.84
C ILE A 213 14.75 -11.70 -4.97
N TYR A 214 14.23 -10.52 -4.65
CA TYR A 214 13.54 -9.69 -5.61
C TYR A 214 13.69 -8.20 -5.27
N THR A 215 13.73 -7.34 -6.29
CA THR A 215 13.70 -5.88 -6.09
C THR A 215 12.76 -5.20 -7.07
N ILE A 216 12.07 -4.17 -6.59
CA ILE A 216 11.32 -3.24 -7.42
C ILE A 216 11.96 -1.87 -7.25
N ASN A 217 12.35 -1.23 -8.35
CA ASN A 217 12.88 0.14 -8.35
C ASN A 217 11.92 1.03 -9.13
N ILE A 218 11.53 2.15 -8.55
CA ILE A 218 10.55 3.06 -9.14
C ILE A 218 11.19 4.46 -9.24
N SER A 219 11.16 5.02 -10.45
CA SER A 219 11.65 6.37 -10.73
C SER A 219 10.49 7.22 -11.26
N TYR A 220 10.20 8.31 -10.58
CA TYR A 220 9.10 9.21 -10.92
C TYR A 220 9.59 10.50 -11.60
N VAL A 221 8.74 11.06 -12.45
CA VAL A 221 8.82 12.43 -12.92
C VAL A 221 7.62 13.19 -12.37
N TYR A 222 7.88 14.29 -11.68
CA TYR A 222 6.88 15.06 -10.96
C TYR A 222 6.49 16.35 -11.68
N ASP A 223 5.27 16.80 -11.46
CA ASP A 223 4.85 18.15 -11.80
C ASP A 223 5.26 19.19 -10.72
N SER A 224 4.83 20.44 -10.89
CA SER A 224 5.17 21.53 -9.97
C SER A 224 4.51 21.43 -8.59
N GLU A 225 3.57 20.51 -8.40
CA GLU A 225 2.85 20.25 -7.15
C GLU A 225 3.26 18.91 -6.51
N ASN A 226 4.38 18.33 -6.98
CA ASN A 226 4.93 17.05 -6.53
C ASN A 226 4.04 15.83 -6.81
N TYR A 227 3.18 15.88 -7.83
CA TYR A 227 2.45 14.72 -8.28
C TYR A 227 3.14 14.05 -9.47
N PRO A 228 3.23 12.70 -9.50
CA PRO A 228 3.89 12.00 -10.59
C PRO A 228 3.12 12.20 -11.92
N THR A 229 3.81 12.65 -12.95
CA THR A 229 3.30 12.67 -14.33
C THR A 229 3.66 11.39 -15.07
N SER A 230 4.75 10.76 -14.67
CA SER A 230 5.14 9.44 -15.14
C SER A 230 6.00 8.70 -14.12
N ALA A 231 6.05 7.39 -14.26
CA ALA A 231 6.94 6.53 -13.50
C ALA A 231 7.58 5.47 -14.41
N THR A 232 8.78 5.03 -14.06
CA THR A 232 9.41 3.83 -14.60
C THR A 232 9.63 2.85 -13.48
N VAL A 233 9.09 1.65 -13.62
CA VAL A 233 9.21 0.55 -12.64
C VAL A 233 10.09 -0.52 -13.25
N THR A 234 11.16 -0.89 -12.56
CA THR A 234 12.05 -1.99 -12.94
C THR A 234 12.04 -3.05 -11.85
N ASN A 235 11.58 -4.22 -12.21
CA ASN A 235 11.53 -5.41 -11.37
C ASN A 235 12.70 -6.32 -11.71
N VAL A 236 13.39 -6.84 -10.69
CA VAL A 236 14.52 -7.77 -10.85
C VAL A 236 14.31 -8.97 -9.93
N SER A 237 14.09 -10.15 -10.52
CA SER A 237 14.17 -11.43 -9.83
C SER A 237 15.62 -11.91 -9.81
N ILE A 238 16.17 -12.10 -8.62
CA ILE A 238 17.55 -12.60 -8.46
C ILE A 238 17.58 -14.11 -8.71
N GLU A 239 16.56 -14.80 -8.25
CA GLU A 239 16.45 -16.26 -8.33
C GLU A 239 16.34 -16.73 -9.78
N ASP A 240 15.49 -16.08 -10.57
CA ASP A 240 15.26 -16.43 -11.99
C ASP A 240 16.23 -15.71 -12.94
N SER A 241 16.96 -14.71 -12.45
CA SER A 241 17.78 -13.80 -13.28
C SER A 241 16.97 -13.10 -14.36
N GLU A 242 15.74 -12.72 -14.03
CA GLU A 242 14.81 -12.03 -14.91
C GLU A 242 14.67 -10.55 -14.53
N GLU A 243 14.49 -9.72 -15.55
CA GLU A 243 14.22 -8.29 -15.38
C GLU A 243 13.02 -7.89 -16.25
N SER A 244 12.12 -7.12 -15.66
CA SER A 244 11.00 -6.50 -16.38
C SER A 244 10.94 -5.00 -16.11
N THR A 245 10.53 -4.24 -17.14
CA THR A 245 10.41 -2.78 -17.04
C THR A 245 9.05 -2.33 -17.54
N TYR A 246 8.40 -1.52 -16.72
CA TYR A 246 7.12 -0.89 -17.03
C TYR A 246 7.26 0.62 -16.96
N SER A 247 6.50 1.31 -17.80
CA SER A 247 6.33 2.76 -17.72
C SER A 247 4.87 3.08 -17.45
N ALA A 248 4.63 4.00 -16.53
CA ALA A 248 3.30 4.52 -16.24
C ALA A 248 3.23 6.03 -16.57
N VAL A 249 2.10 6.47 -17.09
CA VAL A 249 1.79 7.89 -17.30
C VAL A 249 0.50 8.21 -16.56
N PHE A 250 0.52 9.29 -15.80
CA PHE A 250 -0.61 9.77 -15.00
C PHE A 250 -1.17 11.06 -15.60
N GLU A 251 -2.48 11.10 -15.78
CA GLU A 251 -3.21 12.33 -16.05
C GLU A 251 -4.19 12.62 -14.91
N TYR A 252 -4.33 13.89 -14.56
CA TYR A 252 -5.20 14.35 -13.50
C TYR A 252 -6.39 15.14 -14.05
N VAL A 253 -7.46 15.20 -13.29
CA VAL A 253 -8.61 16.07 -13.56
C VAL A 253 -8.15 17.52 -13.38
N ASN A 254 -8.51 18.39 -14.34
CA ASN A 254 -8.19 19.82 -14.32
C ASN A 254 -9.16 20.59 -13.41
#